data_99017ef2871d88f48a7c15867cca20e3
#
_entry.id   99017ef2871d88f48a7c15867cca20e3
#
_cell.length_a   1.000
_cell.length_b   1.000
_cell.length_c   1.000
_cell.angle_alpha   90.00
_cell.angle_beta   90.00
_cell.angle_gamma   90.00
#
_symmetry.space_group_name_H-M   'P 1'
#
loop_
_entity.id
_entity.type
_entity.pdbx_description
1 polymer ?
#
loop_
_entity_poly.entity_id
_entity_poly.type
_entity_poly.pdbx_seq_one_letter_code
_entity_poly.pdbx_strand_id
1 'polypeptide(L)'
;LLTGPRGTGKATLAWAIARWLISGAGSDDLSVPGDDPAARRIRALSEPGLQLIRRPWDDKAGRLRAEITVDEIRRLLSFFHLSASEGGHRVAIIDAADEMNTAAANALLKVLEEPPGNGLILMIAHQPARLLPTIRSRCRTLRLNPLTPDLMTQALAGLGVEEDAEALAALSDGSVGEALRLAGQDGLARYQQIVDLFATLPRLDRLAAAKLAEAAAGRANADGDPFDLIITLLDRFLTRTARAGLMGAPLPQAAKGEGALMARLSPDDRAARAWAEAQARLSARARSGRAVNLDPAALVMDMLTELAHLPPAQSAPPATS
;
A
#
# COMPACT_ATOMS: atom_id res chain seq x y z
N LEU A 1 16.31 8.05 -5.52
CA LEU A 1 15.18 7.18 -5.79
C LEU A 1 14.82 6.40 -4.52
N LEU A 2 13.63 6.64 -3.96
CA LEU A 2 13.09 5.94 -2.79
C LEU A 2 12.23 4.77 -3.26
N THR A 3 12.62 3.54 -2.93
CA THR A 3 11.95 2.32 -3.39
C THR A 3 11.42 1.49 -2.23
N GLY A 4 10.44 0.65 -2.49
CA GLY A 4 9.86 -0.27 -1.51
C GLY A 4 8.34 -0.39 -1.66
N PRO A 5 7.67 -1.28 -0.93
CA PRO A 5 6.22 -1.44 -0.96
C PRO A 5 5.47 -0.17 -0.61
N ARG A 6 4.19 -0.08 -0.97
CA ARG A 6 3.33 1.05 -0.58
C ARG A 6 3.23 1.13 0.94
N GLY A 7 3.07 2.35 1.48
CA GLY A 7 2.88 2.59 2.91
C GLY A 7 4.10 2.44 3.82
N THR A 8 5.31 2.15 3.27
CA THR A 8 6.55 2.03 4.06
C THR A 8 7.22 3.37 4.40
N GLY A 9 6.52 4.49 4.31
CA GLY A 9 7.04 5.81 4.70
C GLY A 9 7.87 6.54 3.64
N LYS A 10 7.94 6.07 2.38
CA LYS A 10 8.73 6.72 1.31
C LYS A 10 8.37 8.19 1.10
N ALA A 11 7.07 8.50 1.00
CA ALA A 11 6.61 9.88 0.86
C ALA A 11 6.93 10.69 2.11
N THR A 12 6.68 10.15 3.31
CA THR A 12 7.01 10.79 4.59
C THR A 12 8.48 11.18 4.65
N LEU A 13 9.38 10.26 4.26
CA LEU A 13 10.81 10.54 4.21
C LEU A 13 11.16 11.60 3.15
N ALA A 14 10.58 11.52 1.94
CA ALA A 14 10.80 12.53 0.91
C ALA A 14 10.40 13.94 1.38
N TRP A 15 9.24 14.06 2.03
CA TRP A 15 8.77 15.31 2.61
C TRP A 15 9.64 15.80 3.77
N ALA A 16 10.14 14.89 4.63
CA ALA A 16 11.05 15.24 5.72
C ALA A 16 12.37 15.80 5.17
N ILE A 17 12.98 15.13 4.17
CA ILE A 17 14.21 15.59 3.50
C ILE A 17 13.98 16.95 2.84
N ALA A 18 12.86 17.13 2.13
CA ALA A 18 12.54 18.40 1.47
C ALA A 18 12.42 19.55 2.49
N ARG A 19 11.70 19.34 3.59
CA ARG A 19 11.58 20.35 4.66
C ARG A 19 12.94 20.69 5.27
N TRP A 20 13.71 19.68 5.64
CA TRP A 20 15.00 19.84 6.27
C TRP A 20 15.97 20.63 5.37
N LEU A 21 16.02 20.27 4.07
CA LEU A 21 16.93 20.89 3.12
C LEU A 21 16.54 22.36 2.82
N ILE A 22 15.25 22.63 2.63
CA ILE A 22 14.75 23.98 2.29
C ILE A 22 14.79 24.91 3.51
N SER A 23 14.53 24.41 4.71
CA SER A 23 14.61 25.20 5.95
C SER A 23 16.06 25.52 6.35
N GLY A 24 17.04 24.71 5.91
CA GLY A 24 18.43 24.82 6.35
C GLY A 24 18.62 24.46 7.82
N ALA A 25 17.74 23.64 8.41
CA ALA A 25 17.70 23.36 9.85
C ALA A 25 18.98 22.69 10.40
N GLY A 26 19.74 21.97 9.57
CA GLY A 26 21.03 21.36 9.96
C GLY A 26 20.96 20.27 11.06
N SER A 27 19.75 19.77 11.40
CA SER A 27 19.57 18.71 12.38
C SER A 27 19.98 17.34 11.80
N ASP A 28 20.52 16.45 12.64
CA ASP A 28 20.96 15.11 12.22
C ASP A 28 19.79 14.13 12.01
N ASP A 29 18.62 14.44 12.55
CA ASP A 29 17.41 13.58 12.53
C ASP A 29 16.32 14.03 11.55
N LEU A 30 16.64 14.98 10.64
CA LEU A 30 15.71 15.63 9.71
C LEU A 30 14.56 16.38 10.41
N SER A 31 14.67 16.67 11.69
CA SER A 31 13.67 17.45 12.41
C SER A 31 13.72 18.91 11.99
N VAL A 32 12.54 19.52 11.85
CA VAL A 32 12.36 20.95 11.55
C VAL A 32 11.29 21.47 12.49
N PRO A 33 11.52 22.58 13.23
CA PRO A 33 10.53 23.19 14.10
C PRO A 33 9.19 23.41 13.40
N GLY A 34 8.09 23.14 14.10
CA GLY A 34 6.75 23.24 13.51
C GLY A 34 6.34 24.67 13.10
N ASP A 35 6.98 25.67 13.70
CA ASP A 35 6.79 27.10 13.46
C ASP A 35 7.74 27.67 12.40
N ASP A 36 8.66 26.86 11.86
CA ASP A 36 9.54 27.25 10.78
C ASP A 36 8.76 27.78 9.57
N PRO A 37 9.10 28.96 9.01
CA PRO A 37 8.37 29.56 7.90
C PRO A 37 8.36 28.71 6.63
N ALA A 38 9.48 28.04 6.28
CA ALA A 38 9.55 27.16 5.11
C ALA A 38 8.70 25.91 5.34
N ALA A 39 8.73 25.32 6.54
CA ALA A 39 7.90 24.18 6.89
C ALA A 39 6.39 24.50 6.79
N ARG A 40 5.97 25.72 7.15
CA ARG A 40 4.59 26.18 6.98
C ARG A 40 4.21 26.32 5.50
N ARG A 41 5.08 26.95 4.67
CA ARG A 41 4.83 27.09 3.23
C ARG A 41 4.80 25.73 2.53
N ILE A 42 5.67 24.79 2.93
CA ILE A 42 5.66 23.42 2.40
C ILE A 42 4.35 22.72 2.70
N ARG A 43 3.83 22.82 3.94
CA ARG A 43 2.51 22.25 4.30
C ARG A 43 1.36 22.84 3.49
N ALA A 44 1.45 24.13 3.19
CA ALA A 44 0.48 24.85 2.36
C ALA A 44 0.70 24.65 0.84
N LEU A 45 1.71 23.87 0.42
CA LEU A 45 2.14 23.69 -0.98
C LEU A 45 2.42 25.02 -1.70
N SER A 46 2.89 26.03 -0.97
CA SER A 46 3.18 27.38 -1.46
C SER A 46 4.67 27.74 -1.41
N GLU A 47 5.54 26.76 -1.12
CA GLU A 47 6.98 26.96 -1.05
C GLU A 47 7.58 27.04 -2.46
N PRO A 48 8.18 28.20 -2.86
CA PRO A 48 8.76 28.36 -4.20
C PRO A 48 9.93 27.43 -4.48
N GLY A 49 10.64 26.96 -3.44
CA GLY A 49 11.74 26.00 -3.53
C GLY A 49 11.30 24.55 -3.69
N LEU A 50 9.98 24.25 -3.66
CA LEU A 50 9.44 22.89 -3.74
C LEU A 50 8.53 22.72 -4.94
N GLN A 51 8.77 21.67 -5.72
CA GLN A 51 7.87 21.24 -6.80
C GLN A 51 7.38 19.80 -6.53
N LEU A 52 6.06 19.62 -6.41
CA LEU A 52 5.43 18.31 -6.33
C LEU A 52 4.90 17.89 -7.70
N ILE A 53 5.33 16.72 -8.17
CA ILE A 53 4.84 16.07 -9.38
C ILE A 53 4.09 14.80 -8.97
N ARG A 54 2.83 14.71 -9.37
CA ARG A 54 1.97 13.55 -9.17
C ARG A 54 0.97 13.45 -10.29
N ARG A 55 0.22 12.35 -10.36
CA ARG A 55 -0.90 12.24 -11.31
C ARG A 55 -1.85 13.43 -11.14
N PRO A 56 -2.13 14.18 -12.22
CA PRO A 56 -3.01 15.33 -12.13
C PRO A 56 -4.46 14.90 -11.91
N TRP A 57 -5.22 15.77 -11.27
CA TRP A 57 -6.67 15.63 -11.17
C TRP A 57 -7.33 15.93 -12.52
N ASP A 58 -8.29 15.12 -12.92
CA ASP A 58 -9.12 15.37 -14.09
C ASP A 58 -10.49 15.87 -13.64
N ASP A 59 -10.71 17.18 -13.77
CA ASP A 59 -11.95 17.84 -13.33
C ASP A 59 -13.19 17.31 -14.07
N LYS A 60 -13.03 16.87 -15.33
CA LYS A 60 -14.15 16.34 -16.13
C LYS A 60 -14.54 14.93 -15.71
N ALA A 61 -13.53 14.10 -15.38
CA ALA A 61 -13.75 12.73 -14.97
C ALA A 61 -13.95 12.59 -13.44
N GLY A 62 -13.71 13.65 -12.64
CA GLY A 62 -13.79 13.65 -11.19
C GLY A 62 -12.83 12.66 -10.51
N ARG A 63 -11.67 12.41 -11.12
CA ARG A 63 -10.68 11.44 -10.62
C ARG A 63 -9.25 11.82 -11.03
N LEU A 64 -8.27 11.21 -10.36
CA LEU A 64 -6.88 11.30 -10.80
C LEU A 64 -6.72 10.65 -12.18
N ARG A 65 -5.92 11.24 -13.05
CA ARG A 65 -5.49 10.61 -14.31
C ARG A 65 -4.72 9.33 -14.03
N ALA A 66 -4.66 8.44 -15.02
CA ALA A 66 -3.99 7.15 -14.87
C ALA A 66 -2.46 7.29 -14.72
N GLU A 67 -1.88 8.32 -15.33
CA GLU A 67 -0.44 8.47 -15.47
C GLU A 67 0.02 9.93 -15.24
N ILE A 68 1.30 10.09 -14.90
CA ILE A 68 2.02 11.36 -14.96
C ILE A 68 2.47 11.56 -16.40
N THR A 69 2.07 12.66 -17.02
CA THR A 69 2.35 12.96 -18.43
C THR A 69 3.60 13.84 -18.60
N VAL A 70 4.03 14.02 -19.85
CA VAL A 70 5.19 14.83 -20.17
C VAL A 70 5.03 16.31 -19.77
N ASP A 71 3.80 16.80 -19.67
CA ASP A 71 3.55 18.20 -19.30
C ASP A 71 3.87 18.49 -17.83
N GLU A 72 3.61 17.51 -16.94
CA GLU A 72 4.06 17.61 -15.54
C GLU A 72 5.59 17.68 -15.45
N ILE A 73 6.29 16.86 -16.24
CA ILE A 73 7.77 16.87 -16.27
C ILE A 73 8.31 18.15 -16.91
N ARG A 74 7.65 18.73 -17.92
CA ARG A 74 8.05 20.04 -18.47
C ARG A 74 7.94 21.15 -17.43
N ARG A 75 6.92 21.14 -16.56
CA ARG A 75 6.82 22.08 -15.44
C ARG A 75 7.97 21.89 -14.45
N LEU A 76 8.38 20.66 -14.19
CA LEU A 76 9.56 20.37 -13.38
C LEU A 76 10.84 20.94 -13.99
N LEU A 77 11.04 20.76 -15.29
CA LEU A 77 12.20 21.34 -16.00
C LEU A 77 12.20 22.86 -15.90
N SER A 78 11.05 23.51 -16.15
CA SER A 78 10.90 24.95 -15.99
C SER A 78 11.18 25.43 -14.58
N PHE A 79 10.74 24.70 -13.56
CA PHE A 79 11.02 24.98 -12.16
C PHE A 79 12.52 25.03 -11.85
N PHE A 80 13.32 24.14 -12.43
CA PHE A 80 14.76 24.14 -12.23
C PHE A 80 15.50 25.22 -13.05
N HIS A 81 14.92 25.68 -14.17
CA HIS A 81 15.50 26.75 -14.99
C HIS A 81 15.28 28.18 -14.42
N LEU A 82 14.27 28.36 -13.57
CA LEU A 82 14.09 29.64 -12.89
C LEU A 82 15.27 29.85 -11.93
N SER A 83 15.96 30.95 -12.03
CA SER A 83 17.06 31.26 -11.11
C SER A 83 16.56 31.28 -9.66
N ALA A 84 17.31 30.67 -8.76
CA ALA A 84 17.08 30.81 -7.33
C ALA A 84 17.40 32.28 -6.98
N SER A 85 16.38 33.10 -6.82
CA SER A 85 16.53 34.53 -6.46
C SER A 85 17.20 34.71 -5.10
N GLU A 86 17.34 33.67 -4.29
CA GLU A 86 17.85 33.72 -2.90
C GLU A 86 18.89 32.63 -2.56
N GLY A 87 19.48 31.94 -3.55
CA GLY A 87 20.57 30.98 -3.30
C GLY A 87 20.17 29.69 -2.56
N GLY A 88 18.87 29.42 -2.36
CA GLY A 88 18.37 28.28 -1.62
C GLY A 88 18.35 26.97 -2.43
N HIS A 89 18.08 25.87 -1.75
CA HIS A 89 17.88 24.57 -2.38
C HIS A 89 16.55 24.50 -3.13
N ARG A 90 16.55 23.78 -4.26
CA ARG A 90 15.34 23.41 -5.01
C ARG A 90 15.10 21.93 -4.92
N VAL A 91 13.94 21.56 -4.42
CA VAL A 91 13.59 20.15 -4.22
C VAL A 91 12.36 19.81 -5.08
N ALA A 92 12.48 18.75 -5.86
CA ALA A 92 11.35 18.17 -6.57
C ALA A 92 11.01 16.80 -5.99
N ILE A 93 9.73 16.56 -5.74
CA ILE A 93 9.21 15.27 -5.33
C ILE A 93 8.35 14.72 -6.46
N ILE A 94 8.67 13.52 -6.97
CA ILE A 94 7.86 12.79 -7.96
C ILE A 94 7.21 11.59 -7.27
N ASP A 95 5.88 11.64 -7.07
CA ASP A 95 5.09 10.65 -6.34
C ASP A 95 3.86 10.18 -7.15
N ALA A 96 3.96 9.00 -7.78
CA ALA A 96 5.05 8.05 -7.82
C ALA A 96 5.67 7.97 -9.23
N ALA A 97 6.98 7.84 -9.30
CA ALA A 97 7.72 7.84 -10.58
C ALA A 97 7.37 6.65 -11.49
N ASP A 98 6.97 5.50 -10.94
CA ASP A 98 6.50 4.33 -11.69
C ASP A 98 5.09 4.51 -12.29
N GLU A 99 4.46 5.68 -12.08
CA GLU A 99 3.21 6.10 -12.71
C GLU A 99 3.44 7.07 -13.89
N MET A 100 4.70 7.34 -14.26
CA MET A 100 5.02 8.12 -15.46
C MET A 100 4.80 7.30 -16.73
N ASN A 101 4.20 7.93 -17.76
CA ASN A 101 4.22 7.34 -19.10
C ASN A 101 5.63 7.44 -19.73
N THR A 102 5.84 6.72 -20.83
CA THR A 102 7.15 6.65 -21.49
C THR A 102 7.67 8.02 -21.94
N ALA A 103 6.80 8.92 -22.40
CA ALA A 103 7.19 10.27 -22.83
C ALA A 103 7.67 11.12 -21.65
N ALA A 104 6.99 11.05 -20.50
CA ALA A 104 7.39 11.71 -19.26
C ALA A 104 8.73 11.17 -18.75
N ALA A 105 8.88 9.84 -18.71
CA ALA A 105 10.09 9.19 -18.29
C ALA A 105 11.32 9.60 -19.15
N ASN A 106 11.17 9.67 -20.47
CA ASN A 106 12.23 10.11 -21.37
C ASN A 106 12.55 11.60 -21.19
N ALA A 107 11.55 12.46 -20.99
CA ALA A 107 11.79 13.89 -20.76
C ALA A 107 12.57 14.16 -19.47
N LEU A 108 12.41 13.29 -18.44
CA LEU A 108 13.12 13.40 -17.17
C LEU A 108 14.62 13.10 -17.30
N LEU A 109 15.03 12.28 -18.26
CA LEU A 109 16.43 11.86 -18.41
C LEU A 109 17.39 13.04 -18.53
N LYS A 110 17.00 14.10 -19.22
CA LYS A 110 17.86 15.28 -19.42
C LYS A 110 18.28 15.91 -18.08
N VAL A 111 17.34 16.09 -17.14
CA VAL A 111 17.64 16.69 -15.84
C VAL A 111 18.36 15.72 -14.90
N LEU A 112 18.22 14.41 -15.12
CA LEU A 112 18.98 13.40 -14.37
C LEU A 112 20.44 13.30 -14.83
N GLU A 113 20.72 13.60 -16.09
CA GLU A 113 22.07 13.65 -16.66
C GLU A 113 22.82 14.91 -16.24
N GLU A 114 22.13 16.04 -16.26
CA GLU A 114 22.68 17.35 -15.91
C GLU A 114 21.85 18.01 -14.81
N PRO A 115 21.95 17.51 -13.56
CA PRO A 115 21.17 18.05 -12.47
C PRO A 115 21.60 19.47 -12.13
N PRO A 116 20.66 20.39 -11.83
CA PRO A 116 20.98 21.75 -11.42
C PRO A 116 21.77 21.75 -10.10
N GLY A 117 22.77 22.63 -9.97
CA GLY A 117 23.75 22.59 -8.89
C GLY A 117 23.19 22.56 -7.46
N ASN A 118 22.08 23.26 -7.20
CA ASN A 118 21.39 23.26 -5.90
C ASN A 118 20.05 22.48 -5.96
N GLY A 119 19.89 21.58 -6.93
CA GLY A 119 18.67 20.80 -7.16
C GLY A 119 18.73 19.42 -6.55
N LEU A 120 17.64 18.99 -5.90
CA LEU A 120 17.44 17.62 -5.46
C LEU A 120 16.15 17.07 -6.05
N ILE A 121 16.22 15.89 -6.68
CA ILE A 121 15.04 15.18 -7.18
C ILE A 121 14.83 13.94 -6.32
N LEU A 122 13.72 13.90 -5.59
CA LEU A 122 13.27 12.78 -4.78
C LEU A 122 12.19 12.03 -5.56
N MET A 123 12.52 10.86 -6.10
CA MET A 123 11.57 10.01 -6.81
C MET A 123 11.11 8.87 -5.92
N ILE A 124 9.81 8.68 -5.80
CA ILE A 124 9.18 7.59 -5.08
C ILE A 124 8.76 6.53 -6.09
N ALA A 125 9.14 5.27 -5.88
CA ALA A 125 8.70 4.16 -6.72
C ALA A 125 8.20 3.00 -5.86
N HIS A 126 7.01 2.52 -6.17
CA HIS A 126 6.42 1.34 -5.53
C HIS A 126 6.83 0.06 -6.26
N GLN A 127 6.96 0.14 -7.57
CA GLN A 127 7.36 -0.94 -8.48
C GLN A 127 8.56 -0.49 -9.33
N PRO A 128 9.78 -0.48 -8.77
CA PRO A 128 10.96 0.07 -9.47
C PRO A 128 11.28 -0.67 -10.79
N ALA A 129 10.78 -1.90 -10.97
CA ALA A 129 10.91 -2.63 -12.23
C ALA A 129 10.15 -1.96 -13.40
N ARG A 130 9.13 -1.14 -13.13
CA ARG A 130 8.39 -0.37 -14.14
C ARG A 130 9.14 0.88 -14.63
N LEU A 131 10.14 1.32 -13.87
CA LEU A 131 10.98 2.45 -14.29
C LEU A 131 11.94 2.02 -15.39
N LEU A 132 12.21 2.93 -16.33
CA LEU A 132 13.21 2.71 -17.35
C LEU A 132 14.57 2.41 -16.71
N PRO A 133 15.34 1.43 -17.22
CA PRO A 133 16.69 1.13 -16.73
C PRO A 133 17.61 2.35 -16.74
N THR A 134 17.42 3.23 -17.75
CA THR A 134 18.17 4.49 -17.90
C THR A 134 17.92 5.50 -16.76
N ILE A 135 16.72 5.53 -16.18
CA ILE A 135 16.43 6.33 -14.98
C ILE A 135 17.10 5.70 -13.77
N ARG A 136 16.92 4.38 -13.58
CA ARG A 136 17.48 3.68 -12.42
C ARG A 136 19.00 3.78 -12.33
N SER A 137 19.70 3.71 -13.47
CA SER A 137 21.17 3.78 -13.50
C SER A 137 21.73 5.16 -13.13
N ARG A 138 20.92 6.23 -13.23
CA ARG A 138 21.32 7.62 -12.91
C ARG A 138 20.91 8.04 -11.49
N CYS A 139 20.23 7.17 -10.74
CA CYS A 139 19.72 7.52 -9.42
C CYS A 139 20.46 6.75 -8.32
N ARG A 140 20.77 7.44 -7.23
CA ARG A 140 21.07 6.76 -5.98
C ARG A 140 19.78 6.18 -5.42
N THR A 141 19.79 4.88 -5.13
CA THR A 141 18.59 4.20 -4.64
C THR A 141 18.67 3.97 -3.13
N LEU A 142 17.66 4.44 -2.41
CA LEU A 142 17.42 4.11 -1.01
C LEU A 142 16.18 3.21 -0.95
N ARG A 143 16.36 1.98 -0.47
CA ARG A 143 15.28 1.02 -0.32
C ARG A 143 14.73 1.08 1.10
N LEU A 144 13.43 1.33 1.23
CA LEU A 144 12.69 1.22 2.47
C LEU A 144 12.05 -0.16 2.52
N ASN A 145 12.49 -0.97 3.47
CA ASN A 145 11.91 -2.28 3.69
C ASN A 145 10.67 -2.17 4.58
N PRO A 146 9.75 -3.15 4.53
CA PRO A 146 8.71 -3.29 5.54
C PRO A 146 9.30 -3.31 6.95
N LEU A 147 8.61 -2.70 7.89
CA LEU A 147 9.02 -2.70 9.30
C LEU A 147 8.80 -4.08 9.92
N THR A 148 9.67 -4.43 10.87
CA THR A 148 9.44 -5.60 11.74
C THR A 148 8.24 -5.36 12.66
N PRO A 149 7.59 -6.41 13.20
CA PRO A 149 6.46 -6.26 14.13
C PRO A 149 6.74 -5.29 15.29
N ASP A 150 7.91 -5.38 15.91
CA ASP A 150 8.31 -4.51 17.04
C ASP A 150 8.41 -3.04 16.61
N LEU A 151 9.01 -2.76 15.46
CA LEU A 151 9.10 -1.40 14.90
C LEU A 151 7.74 -0.88 14.45
N MET A 152 6.86 -1.74 13.98
CA MET A 152 5.48 -1.39 13.64
C MET A 152 4.71 -0.95 14.89
N THR A 153 4.78 -1.71 15.97
CA THR A 153 4.12 -1.38 17.25
C THR A 153 4.62 -0.03 17.77
N GLN A 154 5.95 0.21 17.73
CA GLN A 154 6.52 1.51 18.14
C GLN A 154 6.04 2.65 17.25
N ALA A 155 6.02 2.45 15.92
CA ALA A 155 5.57 3.47 14.97
C ALA A 155 4.09 3.82 15.16
N LEU A 156 3.23 2.82 15.36
CA LEU A 156 1.79 3.01 15.60
C LEU A 156 1.53 3.72 16.92
N ALA A 157 2.21 3.34 17.99
CA ALA A 157 2.13 4.03 19.27
C ALA A 157 2.55 5.50 19.17
N GLY A 158 3.63 5.80 18.43
CA GLY A 158 4.07 7.17 18.16
C GLY A 158 3.09 8.01 17.32
N LEU A 159 2.17 7.36 16.61
CA LEU A 159 1.10 8.00 15.84
C LEU A 159 -0.24 8.07 16.59
N GLY A 160 -0.28 7.61 17.85
CA GLY A 160 -1.48 7.66 18.70
C GLY A 160 -2.55 6.62 18.29
N VAL A 161 -2.16 5.51 17.66
CA VAL A 161 -3.09 4.42 17.37
C VAL A 161 -3.35 3.64 18.64
N GLU A 162 -4.60 3.67 19.14
CA GLU A 162 -5.03 3.02 20.38
C GLU A 162 -5.48 1.56 20.17
N GLU A 163 -5.74 1.16 18.93
CA GLU A 163 -6.12 -0.20 18.57
C GLU A 163 -4.97 -1.19 18.79
N ASP A 164 -5.29 -2.50 18.75
CA ASP A 164 -4.32 -3.58 18.83
C ASP A 164 -3.23 -3.46 17.75
N ALA A 165 -2.13 -2.79 18.14
CA ALA A 165 -1.01 -2.50 17.25
C ALA A 165 -0.33 -3.78 16.75
N GLU A 166 -0.36 -4.87 17.54
CA GLU A 166 0.20 -6.17 17.16
C GLU A 166 -0.63 -6.83 16.06
N ALA A 167 -1.96 -6.81 16.19
CA ALA A 167 -2.88 -7.31 15.16
C ALA A 167 -2.80 -6.48 13.87
N LEU A 168 -2.73 -5.14 13.98
CA LEU A 168 -2.53 -4.25 12.84
C LEU A 168 -1.20 -4.53 12.13
N ALA A 169 -0.12 -4.74 12.89
CA ALA A 169 1.18 -5.09 12.34
C ALA A 169 1.12 -6.43 11.58
N ALA A 170 0.40 -7.42 12.11
CA ALA A 170 0.20 -8.71 11.47
C ALA A 170 -0.53 -8.64 10.11
N LEU A 171 -1.48 -7.70 9.97
CA LEU A 171 -2.25 -7.53 8.73
C LEU A 171 -1.62 -6.58 7.71
N SER A 172 -0.73 -5.70 8.14
CA SER A 172 -0.17 -4.64 7.29
C SER A 172 1.13 -5.00 6.59
N ASP A 173 1.70 -6.19 6.81
CA ASP A 173 2.99 -6.64 6.26
C ASP A 173 4.12 -5.60 6.44
N GLY A 174 4.20 -4.97 7.60
CA GLY A 174 5.21 -3.97 7.92
C GLY A 174 5.03 -2.61 7.23
N SER A 175 3.82 -2.32 6.77
CA SER A 175 3.43 -1.05 6.15
C SER A 175 2.64 -0.19 7.13
N VAL A 176 3.25 0.88 7.64
CA VAL A 176 2.57 1.83 8.57
C VAL A 176 1.35 2.46 7.90
N GLY A 177 1.47 2.86 6.62
CA GLY A 177 0.33 3.45 5.90
C GLY A 177 -0.84 2.50 5.75
N GLU A 178 -0.59 1.20 5.55
CA GLU A 178 -1.65 0.19 5.50
C GLU A 178 -2.26 -0.05 6.89
N ALA A 179 -1.45 -0.09 7.94
CA ALA A 179 -1.95 -0.22 9.32
C ALA A 179 -2.87 0.94 9.71
N LEU A 180 -2.48 2.19 9.37
CA LEU A 180 -3.32 3.36 9.59
C LEU A 180 -4.63 3.30 8.79
N ARG A 181 -4.57 2.82 7.54
CA ARG A 181 -5.77 2.64 6.72
C ARG A 181 -6.71 1.60 7.33
N LEU A 182 -6.18 0.48 7.81
CA LEU A 182 -6.96 -0.56 8.49
C LEU A 182 -7.60 -0.03 9.77
N ALA A 183 -6.85 0.69 10.61
CA ALA A 183 -7.38 1.31 11.83
C ALA A 183 -8.51 2.30 11.51
N GLY A 184 -8.35 3.17 10.50
CA GLY A 184 -9.38 4.16 10.12
C GLY A 184 -10.63 3.57 9.49
N GLN A 185 -10.65 2.29 9.10
CA GLN A 185 -11.76 1.62 8.40
C GLN A 185 -12.35 0.42 9.18
N ASP A 186 -12.14 0.34 10.48
CA ASP A 186 -12.53 -0.82 11.31
C ASP A 186 -11.96 -2.16 10.78
N GLY A 187 -10.75 -2.13 10.22
CA GLY A 187 -10.14 -3.27 9.52
C GLY A 187 -10.01 -4.52 10.38
N LEU A 188 -9.66 -4.38 11.67
CA LEU A 188 -9.57 -5.52 12.59
C LEU A 188 -10.94 -6.17 12.83
N ALA A 189 -11.99 -5.38 13.03
CA ALA A 189 -13.35 -5.89 13.19
C ALA A 189 -13.83 -6.60 11.92
N ARG A 190 -13.54 -6.04 10.74
CA ARG A 190 -13.84 -6.69 9.46
C ARG A 190 -13.05 -7.98 9.25
N TYR A 191 -11.79 -7.99 9.64
CA TYR A 191 -10.97 -9.22 9.57
C TYR A 191 -11.50 -10.31 10.51
N GLN A 192 -11.92 -9.95 11.73
CA GLN A 192 -12.57 -10.89 12.64
C GLN A 192 -13.85 -11.50 12.02
N GLN A 193 -14.69 -10.67 11.36
CA GLN A 193 -15.87 -11.16 10.64
C GLN A 193 -15.52 -12.19 9.55
N ILE A 194 -14.40 -11.98 8.83
CA ILE A 194 -13.90 -12.96 7.84
C ILE A 194 -13.48 -14.26 8.53
N VAL A 195 -12.71 -14.17 9.62
CA VAL A 195 -12.28 -15.35 10.39
C VAL A 195 -13.49 -16.14 10.93
N ASP A 196 -14.46 -15.44 11.52
CA ASP A 196 -15.70 -16.07 12.04
C ASP A 196 -16.52 -16.74 10.93
N LEU A 197 -16.62 -16.08 9.75
CA LEU A 197 -17.30 -16.65 8.58
C LEU A 197 -16.64 -17.96 8.13
N PHE A 198 -15.32 -17.98 7.98
CA PHE A 198 -14.59 -19.19 7.56
C PHE A 198 -14.53 -20.26 8.65
N ALA A 199 -14.75 -19.90 9.92
CA ALA A 199 -14.89 -20.87 11.01
C ALA A 199 -16.15 -21.75 10.84
N THR A 200 -17.18 -21.28 10.14
CA THR A 200 -18.42 -22.03 9.88
C THR A 200 -18.25 -23.14 8.84
N LEU A 201 -17.14 -23.16 8.07
CA LEU A 201 -16.92 -24.18 7.06
C LEU A 201 -16.87 -25.61 7.65
N PRO A 202 -17.41 -26.62 6.95
CA PRO A 202 -17.81 -26.65 5.53
C PRO A 202 -19.21 -26.09 5.21
N ARG A 203 -19.96 -25.61 6.18
CA ARG A 203 -21.30 -25.05 5.97
C ARG A 203 -21.21 -23.54 6.09
N LEU A 204 -20.94 -22.88 4.96
CA LEU A 204 -20.85 -21.40 4.92
C LEU A 204 -22.14 -20.76 5.46
N ASP A 205 -22.02 -19.89 6.45
CA ASP A 205 -23.13 -19.05 6.90
C ASP A 205 -23.45 -18.01 5.81
N ARG A 206 -24.52 -18.31 5.05
CA ARG A 206 -24.94 -17.47 3.93
C ARG A 206 -25.40 -16.08 4.34
N LEU A 207 -25.96 -15.93 5.54
CA LEU A 207 -26.38 -14.64 6.03
C LEU A 207 -25.19 -13.75 6.39
N ALA A 208 -24.20 -14.30 7.08
CA ALA A 208 -22.96 -13.60 7.38
C ALA A 208 -22.19 -13.27 6.11
N ALA A 209 -22.12 -14.19 5.13
CA ALA A 209 -21.52 -13.94 3.83
C ALA A 209 -22.21 -12.80 3.06
N ALA A 210 -23.56 -12.77 3.04
CA ALA A 210 -24.31 -11.71 2.41
C ALA A 210 -24.05 -10.35 3.07
N LYS A 211 -24.03 -10.28 4.40
CA LYS A 211 -23.69 -9.03 5.13
C LYS A 211 -22.29 -8.51 4.79
N LEU A 212 -21.31 -9.40 4.69
CA LEU A 212 -19.95 -9.03 4.31
C LEU A 212 -19.91 -8.54 2.86
N ALA A 213 -20.62 -9.20 1.95
CA ALA A 213 -20.74 -8.80 0.55
C ALA A 213 -21.44 -7.44 0.39
N GLU A 214 -22.53 -7.21 1.09
CA GLU A 214 -23.25 -5.92 1.10
C GLU A 214 -22.37 -4.79 1.63
N ALA A 215 -21.54 -5.06 2.63
CA ALA A 215 -20.59 -4.07 3.16
C ALA A 215 -19.57 -3.64 2.08
N ALA A 216 -19.21 -4.51 1.13
CA ALA A 216 -18.33 -4.16 0.01
C ALA A 216 -18.98 -3.20 -1.00
N ALA A 217 -20.33 -3.14 -1.06
CA ALA A 217 -21.06 -2.24 -1.96
C ALA A 217 -21.24 -0.82 -1.37
N GLY A 218 -20.69 -0.56 -0.18
CA GLY A 218 -20.71 0.76 0.44
C GLY A 218 -20.05 1.83 -0.44
N ARG A 219 -20.43 3.09 -0.23
CA ARG A 219 -19.82 4.21 -0.96
C ARG A 219 -18.38 4.43 -0.50
N ALA A 220 -17.49 4.63 -1.47
CA ALA A 220 -16.15 5.12 -1.19
C ALA A 220 -16.23 6.50 -0.51
N ASN A 221 -15.40 6.72 0.49
CA ASN A 221 -15.28 7.96 1.26
C ASN A 221 -13.82 8.41 1.34
N ALA A 222 -13.52 9.39 2.19
CA ALA A 222 -12.15 9.89 2.39
C ALA A 222 -11.18 8.81 2.91
N ASP A 223 -11.69 7.81 3.64
CA ASP A 223 -10.90 6.72 4.21
C ASP A 223 -10.64 5.61 3.20
N GLY A 224 -11.42 5.52 2.11
CA GLY A 224 -11.20 4.61 0.99
C GLY A 224 -12.47 3.93 0.45
N ASP A 225 -12.26 2.91 -0.39
CA ASP A 225 -13.30 2.08 -0.97
C ASP A 225 -13.52 0.83 -0.11
N PRO A 226 -14.73 0.57 0.43
CA PRO A 226 -15.04 -0.63 1.20
C PRO A 226 -14.78 -1.94 0.44
N PHE A 227 -14.97 -1.95 -0.88
CA PHE A 227 -14.64 -3.11 -1.70
C PHE A 227 -13.14 -3.42 -1.64
N ASP A 228 -12.29 -2.41 -1.81
CA ASP A 228 -10.84 -2.59 -1.76
C ASP A 228 -10.38 -3.05 -0.37
N LEU A 229 -11.01 -2.58 0.70
CA LEU A 229 -10.74 -3.05 2.05
C LEU A 229 -11.05 -4.54 2.18
N ILE A 230 -12.28 -4.96 1.83
CA ILE A 230 -12.71 -6.36 1.99
C ILE A 230 -11.86 -7.30 1.13
N ILE A 231 -11.57 -6.94 -0.12
CA ILE A 231 -10.69 -7.75 -0.97
C ILE A 231 -9.28 -7.84 -0.40
N THR A 232 -8.75 -6.73 0.15
CA THR A 232 -7.43 -6.74 0.79
C THR A 232 -7.41 -7.66 2.01
N LEU A 233 -8.44 -7.60 2.88
CA LEU A 233 -8.53 -8.45 4.05
C LEU A 233 -8.73 -9.94 3.70
N LEU A 234 -9.52 -10.24 2.67
CA LEU A 234 -9.64 -11.59 2.12
C LEU A 234 -8.30 -12.09 1.57
N ASP A 235 -7.57 -11.26 0.83
CA ASP A 235 -6.22 -11.59 0.34
C ASP A 235 -5.27 -11.91 1.50
N ARG A 236 -5.32 -11.12 2.58
CA ARG A 236 -4.51 -11.36 3.78
C ARG A 236 -4.89 -12.69 4.44
N PHE A 237 -6.18 -12.93 4.65
CA PHE A 237 -6.67 -14.18 5.21
C PHE A 237 -6.20 -15.39 4.39
N LEU A 238 -6.38 -15.36 3.08
CA LEU A 238 -6.00 -16.46 2.19
C LEU A 238 -4.48 -16.69 2.16
N THR A 239 -3.69 -15.61 2.11
CA THR A 239 -2.23 -15.70 2.16
C THR A 239 -1.73 -16.29 3.48
N ARG A 240 -2.30 -15.85 4.61
CA ARG A 240 -1.97 -16.37 5.94
C ARG A 240 -2.39 -17.83 6.10
N THR A 241 -3.57 -18.19 5.58
CA THR A 241 -4.05 -19.59 5.55
C THR A 241 -3.13 -20.49 4.71
N ALA A 242 -2.71 -20.03 3.53
CA ALA A 242 -1.77 -20.78 2.70
C ALA A 242 -0.42 -20.96 3.40
N ARG A 243 0.11 -19.91 4.03
CA ARG A 243 1.37 -19.99 4.79
C ARG A 243 1.28 -20.94 5.99
N ALA A 244 0.12 -20.99 6.65
CA ALA A 244 -0.08 -21.84 7.82
C ALA A 244 0.16 -23.33 7.52
N GLY A 245 -0.19 -23.81 6.35
CA GLY A 245 0.07 -25.19 5.94
C GLY A 245 1.55 -25.53 5.70
N LEU A 246 2.40 -24.52 5.52
CA LEU A 246 3.83 -24.69 5.31
C LEU A 246 4.67 -24.38 6.56
N MET A 247 4.24 -23.40 7.34
CA MET A 247 5.04 -22.80 8.42
C MET A 247 4.37 -22.91 9.81
N GLY A 248 3.17 -23.49 9.86
CA GLY A 248 2.34 -23.49 11.08
C GLY A 248 1.49 -22.23 11.24
N ALA A 249 0.73 -22.20 12.33
CA ALA A 249 -0.17 -21.08 12.63
C ALA A 249 0.57 -19.74 12.66
N PRO A 250 -0.03 -18.67 12.08
CA PRO A 250 0.63 -17.36 12.01
C PRO A 250 0.79 -16.73 13.40
N LEU A 251 1.95 -16.11 13.61
CA LEU A 251 2.24 -15.31 14.78
C LEU A 251 2.80 -13.95 14.32
N PRO A 252 2.31 -12.83 14.88
CA PRO A 252 1.17 -12.75 15.79
C PRO A 252 -0.16 -13.06 15.09
N GLN A 253 -1.18 -13.42 15.88
CA GLN A 253 -2.54 -13.58 15.37
C GLN A 253 -3.21 -12.20 15.24
N ALA A 254 -3.94 -12.00 14.15
CA ALA A 254 -4.65 -10.75 13.89
C ALA A 254 -6.14 -10.80 14.29
N ALA A 255 -6.65 -11.99 14.63
CA ALA A 255 -8.02 -12.20 15.07
C ALA A 255 -8.11 -13.38 16.04
N LYS A 256 -9.15 -13.37 16.88
CA LYS A 256 -9.40 -14.46 17.82
C LYS A 256 -9.71 -15.75 17.06
N GLY A 257 -9.03 -16.83 17.45
CA GLY A 257 -9.24 -18.16 16.84
C GLY A 257 -8.60 -18.35 15.46
N GLU A 258 -7.92 -17.35 14.92
CA GLU A 258 -7.29 -17.40 13.60
C GLU A 258 -6.34 -18.58 13.44
N GLY A 259 -5.43 -18.77 14.39
CA GLY A 259 -4.42 -19.84 14.31
C GLY A 259 -5.03 -21.24 14.27
N ALA A 260 -6.01 -21.53 15.12
CA ALA A 260 -6.71 -22.81 15.14
C ALA A 260 -7.51 -23.05 13.85
N LEU A 261 -8.17 -21.99 13.34
CA LEU A 261 -8.89 -22.04 12.08
C LEU A 261 -7.96 -22.35 10.92
N MET A 262 -6.85 -21.65 10.81
CA MET A 262 -5.89 -21.81 9.70
C MET A 262 -5.22 -23.20 9.72
N ALA A 263 -4.88 -23.72 10.90
CA ALA A 263 -4.38 -25.09 11.04
C ALA A 263 -5.41 -26.13 10.56
N ARG A 264 -6.70 -25.88 10.78
CA ARG A 264 -7.79 -26.74 10.30
C ARG A 264 -7.99 -26.63 8.78
N LEU A 265 -7.93 -25.42 8.22
CA LEU A 265 -8.17 -25.16 6.80
C LEU A 265 -6.97 -25.54 5.92
N SER A 266 -5.76 -25.45 6.45
CA SER A 266 -4.52 -25.67 5.72
C SER A 266 -3.56 -26.53 6.55
N PRO A 267 -3.86 -27.84 6.72
CA PRO A 267 -3.07 -28.73 7.57
C PRO A 267 -1.78 -29.22 6.90
N ASP A 268 -1.62 -29.06 5.60
CA ASP A 268 -0.49 -29.58 4.83
C ASP A 268 -0.17 -28.73 3.59
N ASP A 269 0.94 -29.07 2.92
CA ASP A 269 1.44 -28.43 1.70
C ASP A 269 0.42 -28.42 0.55
N ARG A 270 -0.42 -29.47 0.44
CA ARG A 270 -1.40 -29.57 -0.63
C ARG A 270 -2.51 -28.55 -0.42
N ALA A 271 -3.01 -28.46 0.81
CA ALA A 271 -4.00 -27.45 1.19
C ALA A 271 -3.42 -26.04 1.02
N ALA A 272 -2.17 -25.82 1.45
CA ALA A 272 -1.47 -24.55 1.30
C ALA A 272 -1.45 -24.07 -0.16
N ARG A 273 -1.09 -24.95 -1.09
CA ARG A 273 -1.09 -24.65 -2.53
C ARG A 273 -2.48 -24.30 -3.06
N ALA A 274 -3.49 -25.09 -2.67
CA ALA A 274 -4.88 -24.84 -3.08
C ALA A 274 -5.38 -23.45 -2.63
N TRP A 275 -5.06 -23.07 -1.40
CA TRP A 275 -5.40 -21.73 -0.88
C TRP A 275 -4.64 -20.61 -1.60
N ALA A 276 -3.35 -20.81 -1.91
CA ALA A 276 -2.55 -19.83 -2.65
C ALA A 276 -3.04 -19.65 -4.10
N GLU A 277 -3.37 -20.73 -4.80
CA GLU A 277 -3.93 -20.70 -6.16
C GLU A 277 -5.30 -20.02 -6.19
N ALA A 278 -6.16 -20.34 -5.21
CA ALA A 278 -7.46 -19.71 -5.05
C ALA A 278 -7.30 -18.19 -4.80
N GLN A 279 -6.40 -17.78 -3.92
CA GLN A 279 -6.10 -16.37 -3.66
C GLN A 279 -5.72 -15.65 -4.96
N ALA A 280 -4.73 -16.13 -5.70
CA ALA A 280 -4.26 -15.49 -6.92
C ALA A 280 -5.38 -15.36 -7.97
N ARG A 281 -6.14 -16.44 -8.19
CA ARG A 281 -7.21 -16.48 -9.19
C ARG A 281 -8.40 -15.60 -8.81
N LEU A 282 -8.91 -15.72 -7.58
CA LEU A 282 -10.13 -15.04 -7.16
C LEU A 282 -9.93 -13.56 -6.97
N SER A 283 -8.79 -13.15 -6.40
CA SER A 283 -8.44 -11.75 -6.22
C SER A 283 -8.25 -11.02 -7.56
N ALA A 284 -7.61 -11.67 -8.53
CA ALA A 284 -7.47 -11.11 -9.88
C ALA A 284 -8.85 -10.93 -10.55
N ARG A 285 -9.74 -11.94 -10.41
CA ARG A 285 -11.10 -11.90 -10.97
C ARG A 285 -11.94 -10.79 -10.33
N ALA A 286 -11.91 -10.65 -9.00
CA ALA A 286 -12.66 -9.61 -8.30
C ALA A 286 -12.22 -8.21 -8.71
N ARG A 287 -10.90 -7.96 -8.78
CA ARG A 287 -10.36 -6.66 -9.23
C ARG A 287 -10.67 -6.37 -10.70
N SER A 288 -10.59 -7.38 -11.58
CA SER A 288 -10.95 -7.22 -13.00
C SER A 288 -12.44 -6.93 -13.17
N GLY A 289 -13.31 -7.61 -12.42
CA GLY A 289 -14.75 -7.34 -12.41
C GLY A 289 -15.07 -5.92 -11.95
N ARG A 290 -14.39 -5.46 -10.89
CA ARG A 290 -14.53 -4.07 -10.40
C ARG A 290 -14.10 -3.03 -11.44
N ALA A 291 -13.03 -3.32 -12.19
CA ALA A 291 -12.53 -2.41 -13.24
C ALA A 291 -13.53 -2.22 -14.40
N VAL A 292 -14.41 -3.20 -14.65
CA VAL A 292 -15.51 -3.12 -15.63
C VAL A 292 -16.86 -2.80 -14.99
N ASN A 293 -16.86 -2.26 -13.77
CA ASN A 293 -18.04 -1.81 -13.01
C ASN A 293 -19.07 -2.90 -12.68
N LEU A 294 -18.66 -4.14 -12.49
CA LEU A 294 -19.54 -5.15 -11.91
C LEU A 294 -19.89 -4.83 -10.46
N ASP A 295 -21.04 -5.32 -10.01
CA ASP A 295 -21.53 -5.11 -8.65
C ASP A 295 -20.54 -5.66 -7.60
N PRO A 296 -20.05 -4.82 -6.65
CA PRO A 296 -19.11 -5.22 -5.63
C PRO A 296 -19.62 -6.36 -4.73
N ALA A 297 -20.90 -6.34 -4.36
CA ALA A 297 -21.48 -7.37 -3.52
C ALA A 297 -21.51 -8.72 -4.23
N ALA A 298 -21.86 -8.73 -5.50
CA ALA A 298 -21.86 -9.96 -6.30
C ALA A 298 -20.45 -10.53 -6.45
N LEU A 299 -19.42 -9.69 -6.66
CA LEU A 299 -18.03 -10.11 -6.78
C LEU A 299 -17.50 -10.74 -5.49
N VAL A 300 -17.80 -10.14 -4.33
CA VAL A 300 -17.40 -10.69 -3.03
C VAL A 300 -18.16 -11.99 -2.73
N MET A 301 -19.47 -12.04 -2.98
CA MET A 301 -20.27 -13.24 -2.76
C MET A 301 -19.80 -14.43 -3.61
N ASP A 302 -19.48 -14.17 -4.88
CA ASP A 302 -18.91 -15.16 -5.80
C ASP A 302 -17.58 -15.70 -5.26
N MET A 303 -16.68 -14.82 -4.82
CA MET A 303 -15.41 -15.20 -4.20
C MET A 303 -15.62 -16.06 -2.95
N LEU A 304 -16.51 -15.67 -2.02
CA LEU A 304 -16.80 -16.41 -0.80
C LEU A 304 -17.41 -17.79 -1.10
N THR A 305 -18.28 -17.87 -2.10
CA THR A 305 -18.92 -19.13 -2.52
C THR A 305 -17.90 -20.09 -3.08
N GLU A 306 -17.00 -19.64 -3.96
CA GLU A 306 -15.94 -20.49 -4.50
C GLU A 306 -14.97 -20.98 -3.40
N LEU A 307 -14.59 -20.10 -2.47
CA LEU A 307 -13.73 -20.47 -1.35
C LEU A 307 -14.36 -21.51 -0.42
N ALA A 308 -15.68 -21.47 -0.24
CA ALA A 308 -16.39 -22.47 0.55
C ALA A 308 -16.41 -23.87 -0.10
N HIS A 309 -16.20 -23.95 -1.41
CA HIS A 309 -16.14 -25.21 -2.17
C HIS A 309 -14.71 -25.73 -2.35
N LEU A 310 -13.68 -25.04 -1.82
CA LEU A 310 -12.34 -25.60 -1.81
C LEU A 310 -12.37 -26.93 -1.04
N PRO A 311 -11.81 -28.01 -1.61
CA PRO A 311 -11.88 -29.32 -0.96
C PRO A 311 -11.22 -29.21 0.43
N PRO A 312 -11.91 -29.68 1.48
CA PRO A 312 -11.26 -29.88 2.77
C PRO A 312 -10.06 -30.79 2.54
N ALA A 313 -8.95 -30.52 3.20
CA ALA A 313 -7.83 -31.46 3.18
C ALA A 313 -8.36 -32.83 3.54
N GLN A 314 -8.33 -33.78 2.58
CA GLN A 314 -8.66 -35.18 2.88
C GLN A 314 -7.56 -35.62 3.84
N SER A 315 -7.92 -35.89 5.09
CA SER A 315 -7.06 -36.58 6.02
C SER A 315 -6.50 -37.80 5.29
N ALA A 316 -5.17 -37.86 5.13
CA ALA A 316 -4.54 -39.04 4.58
C ALA A 316 -5.04 -40.26 5.34
N PRO A 317 -5.40 -41.37 4.66
CA PRO A 317 -5.74 -42.56 5.37
C PRO A 317 -4.55 -42.95 6.27
N PRO A 318 -4.78 -43.43 7.49
CA PRO A 318 -3.69 -43.84 8.37
C PRO A 318 -2.84 -44.85 7.60
N ALA A 319 -1.51 -44.61 7.59
CA ALA A 319 -0.57 -45.56 7.01
C ALA A 319 -0.80 -46.91 7.67
N THR A 320 -1.33 -47.86 6.91
CA THR A 320 -1.44 -49.27 7.34
C THR A 320 -0.04 -49.79 7.48
N SER A 321 0.31 -50.07 8.73
CA SER A 321 1.54 -50.75 9.14
C SER A 321 1.63 -52.15 8.61
#